data_87841545aedcd5c084877fe9edc854d5
#
_entry.id   87841545aedcd5c084877fe9edc854d5
#
_cell.length_a   1.000
_cell.length_b   1.000
_cell.length_c   1.000
_cell.angle_alpha   90.00
_cell.angle_beta   90.00
_cell.angle_gamma   90.00
#
_symmetry.space_group_name_H-M   'P 1'
#
loop_
_entity.id
_entity.type
_entity.pdbx_description
1 polymer ?
#
loop_
_entity_poly.entity_id
_entity_poly.type
_entity_poly.pdbx_seq_one_letter_code
_entity_poly.pdbx_strand_id
1 'polypeptide(L)'
;MFTLDKTYSATYEEKKSKFIAYLCAYSEFDILLKQLKNEHPKARHIVTAFRYINEIGQIVEGSSDDKEPRGTAGKPALHVLQGSELINIGVLIVRYFGGIKLGTGGLVRAYSDAVNLALKECELIKYEKRENFKFTSSYSDLGKVEYHLQKIGITEIKKDFLSLHVEINLEATHKQIEELKAYLKN
;
A
#
# COMPACT_ATOMS: atom_id res chain seq x y z
N MET A 1 2.69 -11.75 2.00
CA MET A 1 2.12 -10.38 2.13
C MET A 1 1.53 -9.95 0.80
N PHE A 2 0.54 -9.06 0.84
CA PHE A 2 -0.16 -8.52 -0.32
C PHE A 2 -0.21 -7.00 -0.25
N THR A 3 -0.34 -6.36 -1.40
CA THR A 3 -0.52 -4.91 -1.56
C THR A 3 -1.61 -4.62 -2.59
N LEU A 4 -1.86 -3.36 -2.88
CA LEU A 4 -2.79 -2.93 -3.93
C LEU A 4 -2.19 -1.75 -4.72
N ASP A 5 -2.68 -1.53 -5.93
CA ASP A 5 -2.20 -0.51 -6.87
C ASP A 5 -3.17 0.65 -7.07
N LYS A 6 -4.39 0.52 -6.58
CA LYS A 6 -5.44 1.55 -6.65
C LYS A 6 -6.24 1.62 -5.36
N THR A 7 -6.98 2.69 -5.20
CA THR A 7 -7.87 2.88 -4.04
C THR A 7 -9.19 2.14 -4.25
N TYR A 8 -9.60 1.41 -3.22
CA TYR A 8 -10.88 0.72 -3.13
C TYR A 8 -11.70 1.27 -1.98
N SER A 9 -13.03 1.20 -2.09
CA SER A 9 -13.89 1.65 -1.00
C SER A 9 -15.15 0.82 -0.88
N ALA A 10 -15.66 0.71 0.35
CA ALA A 10 -16.96 0.12 0.62
C ALA A 10 -17.66 0.86 1.76
N THR A 11 -18.97 0.76 1.79
CA THR A 11 -19.81 1.35 2.84
C THR A 11 -20.43 0.25 3.68
N TYR A 12 -20.21 0.30 4.99
CA TYR A 12 -20.84 -0.54 6.00
C TYR A 12 -21.81 0.29 6.85
N GLU A 13 -22.96 -0.25 7.16
CA GLU A 13 -23.97 0.42 7.98
C GLU A 13 -24.35 -0.44 9.19
N GLU A 14 -24.34 0.18 10.39
CA GLU A 14 -24.79 -0.45 11.64
C GLU A 14 -25.56 0.55 12.48
N LYS A 15 -26.78 0.22 12.85
CA LYS A 15 -27.69 1.06 13.66
C LYS A 15 -27.75 2.51 13.15
N LYS A 16 -27.98 2.67 11.85
CA LYS A 16 -28.00 3.96 11.14
C LYS A 16 -26.66 4.73 11.12
N SER A 17 -25.61 4.25 11.78
CA SER A 17 -24.26 4.76 11.57
C SER A 17 -23.69 4.25 10.26
N LYS A 18 -23.02 5.12 9.52
CA LYS A 18 -22.39 4.79 8.21
C LYS A 18 -20.89 4.88 8.35
N PHE A 19 -20.20 3.85 7.90
CA PHE A 19 -18.75 3.71 7.86
C PHE A 19 -18.32 3.54 6.42
N ILE A 20 -17.58 4.49 5.87
CA ILE A 20 -17.05 4.41 4.51
C ILE A 20 -15.55 4.13 4.65
N ALA A 21 -15.14 2.90 4.37
CA ALA A 21 -13.74 2.49 4.42
C ALA A 21 -13.10 2.62 3.04
N TYR A 22 -11.92 3.24 3.03
CA TYR A 22 -11.05 3.38 1.86
C TYR A 22 -9.74 2.65 2.14
N LEU A 23 -9.36 1.74 1.25
CA LEU A 23 -8.05 1.09 1.24
C LEU A 23 -7.23 1.67 0.10
N CYS A 24 -6.03 2.14 0.37
CA CYS A 24 -5.15 2.77 -0.63
C CYS A 24 -3.70 2.31 -0.47
N ALA A 25 -2.89 2.49 -1.51
CA ALA A 25 -1.44 2.39 -1.37
C ALA A 25 -0.95 3.38 -0.31
N TYR A 26 0.03 2.98 0.51
CA TYR A 26 0.54 3.86 1.58
C TYR A 26 1.13 5.17 1.04
N SER A 27 1.68 5.16 -0.16
CA SER A 27 2.17 6.37 -0.84
C SER A 27 1.10 7.43 -1.07
N GLU A 28 -0.18 7.05 -1.15
CA GLU A 28 -1.31 7.95 -1.37
C GLU A 28 -2.06 8.32 -0.08
N PHE A 29 -1.66 7.72 1.05
CA PHE A 29 -2.39 7.82 2.32
C PHE A 29 -2.63 9.27 2.77
N ASP A 30 -1.59 10.10 2.80
CA ASP A 30 -1.70 11.49 3.25
C ASP A 30 -2.52 12.38 2.28
N ILE A 31 -2.41 12.09 0.99
CA ILE A 31 -3.17 12.80 -0.05
C ILE A 31 -4.65 12.47 0.11
N LEU A 32 -4.98 11.19 0.22
CA LEU A 32 -6.35 10.72 0.40
C LEU A 32 -6.95 11.23 1.72
N LEU A 33 -6.17 11.25 2.82
CA LEU A 33 -6.65 11.79 4.10
C LEU A 33 -7.04 13.26 3.98
N LYS A 34 -6.26 14.08 3.26
CA LYS A 34 -6.57 15.49 3.00
C LYS A 34 -7.82 15.63 2.14
N GLN A 35 -7.93 14.84 1.10
CA GLN A 35 -9.09 14.81 0.22
C GLN A 35 -10.37 14.46 0.99
N LEU A 36 -10.38 13.37 1.76
CA LEU A 36 -11.54 12.93 2.53
C LEU A 36 -11.98 13.95 3.60
N LYS A 37 -11.04 14.68 4.21
CA LYS A 37 -11.39 15.79 5.12
C LYS A 37 -12.17 16.90 4.41
N ASN A 38 -11.86 17.18 3.16
CA ASN A 38 -12.56 18.19 2.35
C ASN A 38 -13.90 17.68 1.83
N GLU A 39 -13.97 16.42 1.40
CA GLU A 39 -15.18 15.80 0.86
C GLU A 39 -16.22 15.49 1.94
N HIS A 40 -15.77 15.21 3.16
CA HIS A 40 -16.61 14.81 4.28
C HIS A 40 -16.57 15.80 5.47
N PRO A 41 -16.84 17.12 5.27
CA PRO A 41 -16.72 18.13 6.32
C PRO A 41 -17.69 17.93 7.48
N LYS A 42 -18.75 17.15 7.28
CA LYS A 42 -19.74 16.80 8.30
C LYS A 42 -19.41 15.52 9.07
N ALA A 43 -18.41 14.76 8.64
CA ALA A 43 -17.96 13.59 9.36
C ALA A 43 -17.24 14.00 10.65
N ARG A 44 -17.56 13.34 11.76
CA ARG A 44 -16.93 13.62 13.05
C ARG A 44 -15.58 12.94 13.20
N HIS A 45 -15.40 11.80 12.50
CA HIS A 45 -14.24 10.94 12.63
C HIS A 45 -13.78 10.46 11.26
N ILE A 46 -12.47 10.53 11.03
CA ILE A 46 -11.77 9.85 9.95
C ILE A 46 -10.69 8.99 10.62
N VAL A 47 -11.08 7.80 10.99
CA VAL A 47 -10.21 6.81 11.63
C VAL A 47 -9.21 6.30 10.62
N THR A 48 -7.97 6.08 11.05
CA THR A 48 -6.91 5.65 10.15
C THR A 48 -6.11 4.48 10.73
N ALA A 49 -5.59 3.62 9.85
CA ALA A 49 -4.55 2.67 10.18
C ALA A 49 -3.66 2.43 8.94
N PHE A 50 -2.41 2.03 9.15
CA PHE A 50 -1.48 1.75 8.07
C PHE A 50 -0.43 0.72 8.45
N ARG A 51 0.11 0.06 7.42
CA ARG A 51 1.30 -0.80 7.49
C ARG A 51 2.16 -0.57 6.26
N TYR A 52 3.44 -0.31 6.45
CA TYR A 52 4.38 -0.17 5.32
C TYR A 52 5.77 -0.68 5.70
N ILE A 53 6.60 -0.93 4.68
CA ILE A 53 8.02 -1.25 4.86
C ILE A 53 8.80 0.03 4.64
N ASN A 54 9.62 0.41 5.64
CA ASN A 54 10.49 1.58 5.55
C ASN A 54 11.75 1.27 4.72
N GLU A 55 12.59 2.29 4.48
CA GLU A 55 13.81 2.21 3.68
C GLU A 55 14.82 1.16 4.18
N ILE A 56 14.81 0.86 5.48
CA ILE A 56 15.67 -0.16 6.08
C ILE A 56 15.01 -1.55 6.18
N GLY A 57 13.85 -1.73 5.53
CA GLY A 57 13.17 -3.01 5.42
C GLY A 57 12.34 -3.43 6.63
N GLN A 58 12.08 -2.52 7.58
CA GLN A 58 11.25 -2.78 8.75
C GLN A 58 9.79 -2.47 8.48
N ILE A 59 8.89 -3.29 9.04
CA ILE A 59 7.45 -3.02 9.03
C ILE A 59 7.16 -1.92 10.06
N VAL A 60 6.58 -0.83 9.59
CA VAL A 60 6.06 0.28 10.40
C VAL A 60 4.54 0.23 10.36
N GLU A 61 3.93 0.34 11.53
CA GLU A 61 2.49 0.27 11.73
C GLU A 61 2.02 1.46 12.57
N GLY A 62 0.84 1.96 12.23
CA GLY A 62 0.22 3.02 13.02
C GLY A 62 -1.29 3.03 12.88
N SER A 63 -1.95 3.65 13.86
CA SER A 63 -3.40 3.82 13.85
C SER A 63 -3.83 5.02 14.65
N SER A 64 -4.98 5.60 14.29
CA SER A 64 -5.62 6.71 15.01
C SER A 64 -7.11 6.47 15.13
N ASP A 65 -7.63 6.64 16.34
CA ASP A 65 -9.06 6.55 16.62
C ASP A 65 -9.81 7.85 16.25
N ASP A 66 -9.12 8.94 15.94
CA ASP A 66 -9.68 10.28 15.61
C ASP A 66 -10.85 10.68 16.53
N LYS A 67 -10.61 10.69 17.84
CA LYS A 67 -11.60 11.03 18.90
C LYS A 67 -12.70 9.98 19.14
N GLU A 68 -12.67 8.82 18.50
CA GLU A 68 -13.44 7.67 18.98
C GLU A 68 -12.88 7.18 20.34
N PRO A 69 -13.62 6.43 21.14
CA PRO A 69 -13.08 5.84 22.37
C PRO A 69 -11.80 5.06 22.09
N ARG A 70 -10.79 5.25 22.94
CA ARG A 70 -9.45 4.70 22.74
C ARG A 70 -9.44 3.21 22.43
N GLY A 71 -8.81 2.84 21.31
CA GLY A 71 -8.63 1.45 20.89
C GLY A 71 -9.88 0.79 20.28
N THR A 72 -10.96 1.56 20.03
CA THR A 72 -12.20 0.98 19.49
C THR A 72 -12.34 1.11 17.98
N ALA A 73 -11.43 1.82 17.32
CA ALA A 73 -11.54 2.14 15.90
C ALA A 73 -10.24 1.87 15.12
N GLY A 74 -9.18 2.62 15.38
CA GLY A 74 -7.93 2.50 14.63
C GLY A 74 -7.21 1.17 14.84
N LYS A 75 -7.15 0.66 16.09
CA LYS A 75 -6.56 -0.65 16.37
C LYS A 75 -7.32 -1.80 15.71
N PRO A 76 -8.66 -1.91 15.79
CA PRO A 76 -9.43 -2.90 15.03
C PRO A 76 -9.15 -2.86 13.53
N ALA A 77 -9.08 -1.65 12.94
CA ALA A 77 -8.72 -1.50 11.52
C ALA A 77 -7.31 -2.04 11.22
N LEU A 78 -6.32 -1.71 12.07
CA LEU A 78 -4.96 -2.23 11.92
C LEU A 78 -4.90 -3.76 12.04
N HIS A 79 -5.64 -4.35 12.97
CA HIS A 79 -5.69 -5.81 13.13
C HIS A 79 -6.21 -6.52 11.87
N VAL A 80 -7.16 -5.91 11.13
CA VAL A 80 -7.61 -6.47 9.83
C VAL A 80 -6.48 -6.43 8.81
N LEU A 81 -5.72 -5.32 8.71
CA LEU A 81 -4.57 -5.23 7.81
C LEU A 81 -3.51 -6.30 8.14
N GLN A 82 -3.25 -6.53 9.43
CA GLN A 82 -2.30 -7.55 9.90
C GLN A 82 -2.79 -8.96 9.57
N GLY A 83 -4.03 -9.29 9.93
CA GLY A 83 -4.62 -10.62 9.72
C GLY A 83 -4.76 -11.00 8.24
N SER A 84 -4.89 -10.01 7.36
CA SER A 84 -4.94 -10.21 5.91
C SER A 84 -3.55 -10.12 5.24
N GLU A 85 -2.46 -10.07 6.03
CA GLU A 85 -1.07 -9.97 5.55
C GLU A 85 -0.82 -8.81 4.58
N LEU A 86 -1.54 -7.70 4.74
CA LEU A 86 -1.41 -6.53 3.88
C LEU A 86 -0.17 -5.71 4.24
N ILE A 87 0.50 -5.16 3.26
CA ILE A 87 1.69 -4.32 3.42
C ILE A 87 1.70 -3.18 2.39
N ASN A 88 2.36 -2.06 2.73
CA ASN A 88 2.37 -0.83 1.95
C ASN A 88 0.96 -0.29 1.67
N ILE A 89 0.07 -0.42 2.67
CA ILE A 89 -1.34 -0.06 2.61
C ILE A 89 -1.71 0.87 3.76
N GLY A 90 -2.58 1.81 3.45
CA GLY A 90 -3.34 2.59 4.40
C GLY A 90 -4.84 2.31 4.32
N VAL A 91 -5.53 2.43 5.44
CA VAL A 91 -6.99 2.43 5.52
C VAL A 91 -7.47 3.70 6.21
N LEU A 92 -8.49 4.34 5.62
CA LEU A 92 -9.15 5.51 6.16
C LEU A 92 -10.64 5.23 6.24
N ILE A 93 -11.26 5.48 7.39
CA ILE A 93 -12.67 5.15 7.61
C ILE A 93 -13.41 6.41 8.06
N VAL A 94 -14.24 6.93 7.16
CA VAL A 94 -15.11 8.07 7.41
C VAL A 94 -16.37 7.57 8.12
N ARG A 95 -16.67 8.11 9.32
CA ARG A 95 -17.85 7.73 10.07
C ARG A 95 -18.87 8.87 10.17
N TYR A 96 -20.12 8.51 9.89
CA TYR A 96 -21.29 9.31 10.21
C TYR A 96 -22.10 8.63 11.31
N PHE A 97 -22.35 9.36 12.41
CA PHE A 97 -23.14 8.84 13.53
C PHE A 97 -24.64 8.78 13.20
N GLY A 98 -25.24 7.63 13.40
CA GLY A 98 -26.65 7.37 13.09
C GLY A 98 -27.64 7.66 14.22
N GLY A 99 -27.22 8.33 15.29
CA GLY A 99 -28.10 8.67 16.44
C GLY A 99 -28.16 7.60 17.52
N ILE A 100 -27.73 6.36 17.25
CA ILE A 100 -27.73 5.24 18.21
C ILE A 100 -26.30 4.88 18.57
N LYS A 101 -25.96 4.89 19.85
CA LYS A 101 -24.63 4.50 20.33
C LYS A 101 -24.42 2.99 20.16
N LEU A 102 -23.29 2.62 19.55
CA LEU A 102 -22.93 1.22 19.33
C LEU A 102 -22.30 0.54 20.55
N GLY A 103 -21.76 1.34 21.49
CA GLY A 103 -20.91 0.89 22.58
C GLY A 103 -19.52 0.49 22.09
N THR A 104 -18.57 0.27 23.00
CA THR A 104 -17.15 -0.04 22.64
C THR A 104 -17.03 -1.31 21.82
N GLY A 105 -17.67 -2.39 22.21
CA GLY A 105 -17.66 -3.65 21.45
C GLY A 105 -18.35 -3.55 20.09
N GLY A 106 -19.42 -2.73 19.98
CA GLY A 106 -20.08 -2.46 18.71
C GLY A 106 -19.21 -1.65 17.76
N LEU A 107 -18.46 -0.67 18.27
CA LEU A 107 -17.49 0.11 17.50
C LEU A 107 -16.37 -0.77 16.95
N VAL A 108 -15.75 -1.59 17.81
CA VAL A 108 -14.68 -2.52 17.39
C VAL A 108 -15.15 -3.40 16.21
N ARG A 109 -16.34 -3.98 16.32
CA ARG A 109 -16.92 -4.80 15.24
C ARG A 109 -17.18 -3.97 13.99
N ALA A 110 -17.86 -2.83 14.11
CA ALA A 110 -18.24 -2.02 12.97
C ALA A 110 -17.03 -1.50 12.17
N TYR A 111 -15.96 -1.09 12.85
CA TYR A 111 -14.71 -0.68 12.17
C TYR A 111 -14.02 -1.86 11.49
N SER A 112 -13.92 -3.02 12.14
CA SER A 112 -13.36 -4.23 11.51
C SER A 112 -14.19 -4.68 10.31
N ASP A 113 -15.53 -4.70 10.43
CA ASP A 113 -16.43 -5.13 9.36
C ASP A 113 -16.39 -4.18 8.16
N ALA A 114 -16.27 -2.86 8.40
CA ALA A 114 -16.11 -1.88 7.34
C ALA A 114 -14.83 -2.12 6.53
N VAL A 115 -13.69 -2.39 7.21
CA VAL A 115 -12.42 -2.70 6.52
C VAL A 115 -12.52 -4.03 5.79
N ASN A 116 -13.07 -5.07 6.42
CA ASN A 116 -13.25 -6.37 5.78
C ASN A 116 -14.16 -6.29 4.54
N LEU A 117 -15.20 -5.44 4.58
CA LEU A 117 -16.06 -5.22 3.42
C LEU A 117 -15.30 -4.55 2.27
N ALA A 118 -14.52 -3.50 2.56
CA ALA A 118 -13.69 -2.85 1.55
C ALA A 118 -12.62 -3.79 0.98
N LEU A 119 -12.06 -4.66 1.83
CA LEU A 119 -11.06 -5.65 1.40
C LEU A 119 -11.62 -6.69 0.41
N LYS A 120 -12.90 -7.04 0.51
CA LYS A 120 -13.56 -7.95 -0.45
C LYS A 120 -13.65 -7.37 -1.87
N GLU A 121 -13.66 -6.05 -2.00
CA GLU A 121 -13.67 -5.35 -3.28
C GLU A 121 -12.27 -5.20 -3.89
N CYS A 122 -11.20 -5.53 -3.12
CA CYS A 122 -9.81 -5.32 -3.55
C CYS A 122 -9.29 -6.44 -4.45
N GLU A 123 -8.62 -6.06 -5.51
CA GLU A 123 -7.68 -6.92 -6.22
C GLU A 123 -6.32 -6.86 -5.52
N LEU A 124 -6.00 -7.90 -4.77
CA LEU A 124 -4.74 -7.98 -4.04
C LEU A 124 -3.62 -8.47 -4.93
N ILE A 125 -2.49 -7.75 -4.89
CA ILE A 125 -1.27 -8.07 -5.61
C ILE A 125 -0.27 -8.68 -4.62
N LYS A 126 0.37 -9.79 -4.97
CA LYS A 126 1.44 -10.36 -4.15
C LYS A 126 2.57 -9.34 -4.03
N TYR A 127 2.89 -8.96 -2.80
CA TYR A 127 4.04 -8.07 -2.55
C TYR A 127 5.34 -8.85 -2.75
N GLU A 128 6.18 -8.34 -3.62
CA GLU A 128 7.54 -8.83 -3.85
C GLU A 128 8.52 -7.71 -3.52
N LYS A 129 9.43 -7.98 -2.58
CA LYS A 129 10.49 -7.03 -2.23
C LYS A 129 11.35 -6.77 -3.46
N ARG A 130 11.50 -5.50 -3.83
CA ARG A 130 12.42 -5.05 -4.87
C ARG A 130 13.66 -4.44 -4.22
N GLU A 131 14.78 -4.57 -4.89
CA GLU A 131 16.08 -4.03 -4.48
C GLU A 131 16.66 -3.19 -5.63
N ASN A 132 17.36 -2.12 -5.27
CA ASN A 132 18.09 -1.34 -6.25
C ASN A 132 19.30 -2.14 -6.75
N PHE A 133 19.43 -2.25 -8.05
CA PHE A 133 20.58 -2.88 -8.70
C PHE A 133 21.17 -1.95 -9.74
N LYS A 134 22.49 -1.78 -9.69
CA LYS A 134 23.26 -0.92 -10.59
C LYS A 134 24.34 -1.75 -11.29
N PHE A 135 24.47 -1.58 -12.58
CA PHE A 135 25.51 -2.20 -13.39
C PHE A 135 25.86 -1.34 -14.60
N THR A 136 26.91 -1.70 -15.33
CA THR A 136 27.36 -1.01 -16.55
C THR A 136 27.24 -1.90 -17.76
N SER A 137 26.94 -1.29 -18.91
CA SER A 137 26.90 -1.97 -20.21
C SER A 137 27.73 -1.18 -21.22
N SER A 138 28.35 -1.89 -22.18
CA SER A 138 28.91 -1.23 -23.36
C SER A 138 27.80 -0.66 -24.24
N TYR A 139 28.12 0.32 -25.05
CA TYR A 139 27.15 0.86 -26.03
C TYR A 139 26.72 -0.20 -27.05
N SER A 140 27.63 -1.13 -27.42
CA SER A 140 27.37 -2.21 -28.37
C SER A 140 26.40 -3.27 -27.82
N ASP A 141 26.38 -3.49 -26.51
CA ASP A 141 25.57 -4.52 -25.88
C ASP A 141 24.28 -4.00 -25.26
N LEU A 142 24.11 -2.66 -25.20
CA LEU A 142 22.96 -2.01 -24.56
C LEU A 142 21.63 -2.58 -25.09
N GLY A 143 21.46 -2.71 -26.40
CA GLY A 143 20.22 -3.23 -26.98
C GLY A 143 19.92 -4.70 -26.58
N LYS A 144 20.97 -5.54 -26.47
CA LYS A 144 20.79 -6.93 -26.00
C LYS A 144 20.41 -6.97 -24.53
N VAL A 145 21.03 -6.12 -23.71
CA VAL A 145 20.73 -5.99 -22.28
C VAL A 145 19.29 -5.52 -22.08
N GLU A 146 18.86 -4.47 -22.78
CA GLU A 146 17.49 -3.97 -22.70
C GLU A 146 16.46 -5.03 -23.10
N TYR A 147 16.73 -5.76 -24.19
CA TYR A 147 15.87 -6.89 -24.60
C TYR A 147 15.78 -7.96 -23.53
N HIS A 148 16.91 -8.31 -22.88
CA HIS A 148 16.91 -9.29 -21.79
C HIS A 148 16.14 -8.79 -20.57
N LEU A 149 16.31 -7.52 -20.18
CA LEU A 149 15.56 -6.89 -19.09
C LEU A 149 14.06 -6.97 -19.32
N GLN A 150 13.59 -6.63 -20.54
CA GLN A 150 12.17 -6.76 -20.89
C GLN A 150 11.68 -8.22 -20.80
N LYS A 151 12.49 -9.17 -21.27
CA LYS A 151 12.15 -10.60 -21.22
C LYS A 151 11.95 -11.12 -19.78
N ILE A 152 12.72 -10.61 -18.81
CA ILE A 152 12.58 -10.97 -17.40
C ILE A 152 11.61 -10.04 -16.63
N GLY A 153 10.86 -9.19 -17.36
CA GLY A 153 9.80 -8.35 -16.79
C GLY A 153 10.31 -7.09 -16.09
N ILE A 154 11.50 -6.60 -16.42
CA ILE A 154 12.03 -5.32 -15.94
C ILE A 154 11.85 -4.29 -17.05
N THR A 155 10.90 -3.37 -16.87
CA THR A 155 10.54 -2.35 -17.87
C THR A 155 10.98 -0.95 -17.49
N GLU A 156 11.16 -0.69 -16.19
CA GLU A 156 11.56 0.62 -15.68
C GLU A 156 13.05 0.60 -15.33
N ILE A 157 13.84 1.34 -16.11
CA ILE A 157 15.28 1.49 -15.94
C ILE A 157 15.67 2.97 -16.07
N LYS A 158 16.66 3.39 -15.28
CA LYS A 158 17.32 4.68 -15.45
C LYS A 158 18.68 4.44 -16.10
N LYS A 159 19.01 5.23 -17.11
CA LYS A 159 20.27 5.13 -17.86
C LYS A 159 21.04 6.43 -17.79
N ASP A 160 22.30 6.34 -17.38
CA ASP A 160 23.25 7.44 -17.38
C ASP A 160 24.34 7.15 -18.43
N PHE A 161 24.38 7.96 -19.49
CA PHE A 161 25.30 7.79 -20.61
C PHE A 161 26.64 8.47 -20.30
N LEU A 162 27.67 7.65 -20.09
CA LEU A 162 29.04 8.11 -19.82
C LEU A 162 29.92 7.92 -21.06
N SER A 163 31.13 8.50 -21.05
CA SER A 163 32.00 8.53 -22.24
C SER A 163 32.34 7.14 -22.82
N LEU A 164 32.46 6.11 -21.98
CA LEU A 164 32.91 4.77 -22.40
C LEU A 164 31.87 3.67 -22.19
N HIS A 165 30.82 3.92 -21.41
CA HIS A 165 29.81 2.95 -21.06
C HIS A 165 28.50 3.62 -20.64
N VAL A 166 27.45 2.83 -20.49
CA VAL A 166 26.17 3.26 -19.95
C VAL A 166 25.99 2.65 -18.56
N GLU A 167 25.74 3.48 -17.54
CA GLU A 167 25.28 3.01 -16.25
C GLU A 167 23.78 2.77 -16.27
N ILE A 168 23.34 1.63 -15.76
CA ILE A 168 21.93 1.25 -15.70
C ILE A 168 21.58 1.02 -14.23
N ASN A 169 20.56 1.77 -13.77
CA ASN A 169 19.96 1.63 -12.46
C ASN A 169 18.53 1.14 -12.59
N LEU A 170 18.17 0.13 -11.83
CA LEU A 170 16.83 -0.46 -11.84
C LEU A 170 16.42 -0.97 -10.46
N GLU A 171 15.11 -1.13 -10.27
CA GLU A 171 14.55 -1.83 -9.13
C GLU A 171 13.96 -3.16 -9.58
N ALA A 172 14.42 -4.26 -8.98
CA ALA A 172 13.99 -5.59 -9.34
C ALA A 172 13.91 -6.52 -8.12
N THR A 173 13.18 -7.62 -8.26
CA THR A 173 13.16 -8.67 -7.25
C THR A 173 14.50 -9.39 -7.20
N HIS A 174 14.82 -9.99 -6.07
CA HIS A 174 16.05 -10.77 -5.92
C HIS A 174 16.22 -11.83 -7.03
N LYS A 175 15.13 -12.51 -7.41
CA LYS A 175 15.14 -13.49 -8.50
C LYS A 175 15.53 -12.88 -9.84
N GLN A 176 14.95 -11.74 -10.19
CA GLN A 176 15.27 -11.03 -11.44
C GLN A 176 16.72 -10.53 -11.45
N ILE A 177 17.24 -10.06 -10.30
CA ILE A 177 18.65 -9.64 -10.18
C ILE A 177 19.60 -10.81 -10.39
N GLU A 178 19.34 -11.97 -9.81
CA GLU A 178 20.19 -13.16 -10.01
C GLU A 178 20.16 -13.67 -11.46
N GLU A 179 18.98 -13.64 -12.10
CA GLU A 179 18.85 -13.97 -13.52
C GLU A 179 19.64 -12.99 -14.41
N LEU A 180 19.54 -11.69 -14.12
CA LEU A 180 20.32 -10.65 -14.81
C LEU A 180 21.82 -10.83 -14.60
N LYS A 181 22.28 -11.09 -13.38
CA LYS A 181 23.69 -11.34 -13.09
C LYS A 181 24.25 -12.56 -13.84
N ALA A 182 23.44 -13.61 -13.95
CA ALA A 182 23.82 -14.81 -14.73
C ALA A 182 23.99 -14.47 -16.23
N TYR A 183 23.10 -13.64 -16.78
CA TYR A 183 23.20 -13.16 -18.17
C TYR A 183 24.43 -12.27 -18.40
N LEU A 184 24.74 -11.34 -17.49
CA LEU A 184 25.86 -10.41 -17.62
C LEU A 184 27.25 -11.06 -17.49
N LYS A 185 27.33 -12.31 -17.00
CA LYS A 185 28.59 -13.08 -16.90
C LYS A 185 28.92 -13.86 -18.17
N ASN A 186 27.97 -14.02 -19.09
CA ASN A 186 28.15 -14.72 -20.37
C ASN A 186 28.43 -13.74 -21.50
#